data_48225e73aa34ee6750e60a46b3e2c9a1
#
_entry.id   48225e73aa34ee6750e60a46b3e2c9a1
#
_cell.length_a   1.000
_cell.length_b   1.000
_cell.length_c   1.000
_cell.angle_alpha   90.00
_cell.angle_beta   90.00
_cell.angle_gamma   90.00
#
_symmetry.space_group_name_H-M   'P 1'
#
loop_
_entity.id
_entity.type
_entity.pdbx_description
1 polymer ?
#
loop_
_entity_poly.entity_id
_entity_poly.type
_entity_poly.pdbx_seq_one_letter_code
_entity_poly.pdbx_strand_id
1 'polypeptide(L)'
;MPAASRSTGLTIRACSVGWRGLGLAGLGIANALLLVWGSAPDSGAARQLVAVLAGAGIGGCALLWIALERRFERMPVACVMGLALVLRLIAIQASPLLEDDHFRYLWDGLRTATGFDPYRLAPSAFFGNNDLPARWQDILGGINNPDIPTIYGPLLQWLFVLAYWIAPGRLVAIQGLLLVADMAVLWVLVRQGVGARCLLSYAVHPLILKEAMASAHPDGLLALFLLLALLAWQRRRAAWVGVLLALAVATKVAAVVAVPLLILRPQSPALNGTRWALGIGAGLAATLALLYLPFILAGGSDASALGTFGRQWRFNPLLYRIVEAAVPAAAARPFAALLMVAGVVVITWHWRRNMRQAAAPALPPLDAALLLLLLLSPVVNPWYWLWALALSARLGRGWVAIGGVIAVLSYLNSTVLFEAALWIGPEPAAPYRMPWPLALVQVLALLAAFLANRGWGRGSSSLRC
;
A
#
# COMPACT_ATOMS: atom_id res chain seq x y z
N MET A 1 -32.61 -17.61 44.11
CA MET A 1 -31.54 -18.19 43.27
C MET A 1 -30.73 -17.06 42.71
N PRO A 2 -29.45 -16.88 43.06
CA PRO A 2 -28.63 -15.75 42.63
C PRO A 2 -28.01 -16.03 41.28
N ALA A 3 -28.07 -15.02 40.41
CA ALA A 3 -27.45 -14.99 39.07
C ALA A 3 -25.92 -14.98 39.20
N ALA A 4 -25.27 -15.97 38.60
CA ALA A 4 -23.82 -16.06 38.52
C ALA A 4 -23.29 -15.04 37.54
N SER A 5 -22.59 -14.04 38.03
CA SER A 5 -21.77 -13.11 37.23
C SER A 5 -20.60 -13.87 36.63
N ARG A 6 -20.60 -14.08 35.30
CA ARG A 6 -19.40 -14.54 34.58
C ARG A 6 -18.44 -13.35 34.47
N SER A 7 -17.48 -13.27 35.37
CA SER A 7 -16.30 -12.45 35.21
C SER A 7 -15.49 -13.02 34.06
N THR A 8 -15.44 -12.29 32.93
CA THR A 8 -14.49 -12.53 31.86
C THR A 8 -13.10 -12.08 32.32
N GLY A 9 -12.47 -12.91 33.14
CA GLY A 9 -11.05 -12.73 33.44
C GLY A 9 -10.23 -12.92 32.17
N LEU A 10 -9.64 -11.85 31.67
CA LEU A 10 -8.57 -11.88 30.68
C LEU A 10 -7.37 -12.55 31.35
N THR A 11 -7.28 -13.86 31.30
CA THR A 11 -6.06 -14.58 31.67
C THR A 11 -5.01 -14.27 30.58
N ILE A 12 -4.09 -13.37 30.88
CA ILE A 12 -2.85 -13.19 30.13
C ILE A 12 -2.08 -14.49 30.31
N ARG A 13 -2.32 -15.48 29.45
CA ARG A 13 -1.44 -16.65 29.36
C ARG A 13 -0.08 -16.11 28.96
N ALA A 14 0.93 -16.37 29.80
CA ALA A 14 2.31 -16.06 29.49
C ALA A 14 2.62 -16.57 28.08
N CYS A 15 3.12 -15.67 27.21
CA CYS A 15 3.40 -15.97 25.81
C CYS A 15 4.62 -16.91 25.77
N SER A 16 4.42 -18.21 25.81
CA SER A 16 5.49 -19.17 25.53
C SER A 16 5.77 -19.11 24.02
N VAL A 17 6.48 -18.08 23.60
CA VAL A 17 7.03 -17.97 22.25
C VAL A 17 8.11 -19.02 22.17
N GLY A 18 7.80 -20.19 21.60
CA GLY A 18 8.80 -21.23 21.40
C GLY A 18 9.92 -20.71 20.46
N TRP A 19 11.05 -21.45 20.39
CA TRP A 19 12.23 -21.08 19.60
C TRP A 19 11.91 -20.65 18.15
N ARG A 20 10.82 -21.15 17.54
CA ARG A 20 10.33 -20.75 16.22
C ARG A 20 9.87 -19.29 16.19
N GLY A 21 9.15 -18.86 17.19
CA GLY A 21 8.72 -17.47 17.30
C GLY A 21 9.89 -16.53 17.54
N LEU A 22 10.89 -16.94 18.33
CA LEU A 22 12.12 -16.19 18.55
C LEU A 22 12.93 -16.09 17.25
N GLY A 23 13.05 -17.20 16.49
CA GLY A 23 13.72 -17.19 15.19
C GLY A 23 13.02 -16.26 14.18
N LEU A 24 11.70 -16.30 14.11
CA LEU A 24 10.94 -15.39 13.24
C LEU A 24 11.12 -13.92 13.66
N ALA A 25 11.07 -13.64 14.95
CA ALA A 25 11.34 -12.30 15.47
C ALA A 25 12.76 -11.85 15.12
N GLY A 26 13.75 -12.74 15.24
CA GLY A 26 15.14 -12.48 14.85
C GLY A 26 15.27 -12.09 13.36
N LEU A 27 14.60 -12.82 12.45
CA LEU A 27 14.59 -12.47 11.02
C LEU A 27 13.93 -11.10 10.78
N GLY A 28 12.81 -10.83 11.43
CA GLY A 28 12.14 -9.53 11.32
C GLY A 28 13.00 -8.37 11.84
N ILE A 29 13.63 -8.55 13.00
CA ILE A 29 14.54 -7.56 13.59
C ILE A 29 15.76 -7.35 12.69
N ALA A 30 16.37 -8.42 12.18
CA ALA A 30 17.50 -8.32 11.25
C ALA A 30 17.13 -7.50 9.99
N ASN A 31 15.94 -7.74 9.42
CA ASN A 31 15.43 -6.95 8.31
C ASN A 31 15.29 -5.46 8.69
N ALA A 32 14.64 -5.14 9.81
CA ALA A 32 14.46 -3.76 10.24
C ALA A 32 15.81 -3.05 10.54
N LEU A 33 16.75 -3.75 11.16
CA LEU A 33 18.11 -3.23 11.43
C LEU A 33 18.92 -3.01 10.16
N LEU A 34 18.74 -3.83 9.11
CA LEU A 34 19.35 -3.60 7.81
C LEU A 34 18.89 -2.28 7.18
N LEU A 35 17.62 -1.92 7.32
CA LEU A 35 17.14 -0.62 6.85
C LEU A 35 17.80 0.53 7.60
N VAL A 36 17.92 0.42 8.92
CA VAL A 36 18.63 1.43 9.74
C VAL A 36 20.10 1.52 9.33
N TRP A 37 20.78 0.39 9.16
CA TRP A 37 22.17 0.36 8.70
C TRP A 37 22.32 0.97 7.29
N GLY A 38 21.42 0.63 6.36
CA GLY A 38 21.42 1.14 4.99
C GLY A 38 21.18 2.64 4.89
N SER A 39 20.48 3.23 5.86
CA SER A 39 20.13 4.64 5.89
C SER A 39 21.06 5.53 6.71
N ALA A 40 22.23 5.02 7.12
CA ALA A 40 23.22 5.82 7.86
C ALA A 40 23.64 7.06 7.03
N PRO A 41 24.00 8.20 7.68
CA PRO A 41 24.19 9.49 7.01
C PRO A 41 25.12 9.46 5.79
N ASP A 42 26.16 8.65 5.79
CA ASP A 42 27.15 8.55 4.70
C ASP A 42 26.89 7.36 3.76
N SER A 43 25.67 6.82 3.74
CA SER A 43 25.35 5.67 2.91
C SER A 43 25.09 6.09 1.45
N GLY A 44 25.95 5.63 0.55
CA GLY A 44 25.71 5.74 -0.90
C GLY A 44 24.65 4.74 -1.40
N ALA A 45 24.20 4.91 -2.64
CA ALA A 45 23.15 4.09 -3.28
C ALA A 45 23.46 2.58 -3.22
N ALA A 46 24.72 2.17 -3.35
CA ALA A 46 25.13 0.76 -3.24
C ALA A 46 24.79 0.13 -1.88
N ARG A 47 25.09 0.83 -0.78
CA ARG A 47 24.79 0.37 0.58
C ARG A 47 23.28 0.32 0.82
N GLN A 48 22.55 1.32 0.37
CA GLN A 48 21.09 1.35 0.46
C GLN A 48 20.46 0.19 -0.32
N LEU A 49 20.95 -0.05 -1.55
CA LEU A 49 20.49 -1.16 -2.39
C LEU A 49 20.74 -2.52 -1.73
N VAL A 50 21.94 -2.74 -1.17
CA VAL A 50 22.26 -3.97 -0.42
C VAL A 50 21.31 -4.15 0.76
N ALA A 51 21.07 -3.10 1.55
CA ALA A 51 20.16 -3.14 2.69
C ALA A 51 18.73 -3.53 2.28
N VAL A 52 18.22 -2.92 1.22
CA VAL A 52 16.86 -3.16 0.70
C VAL A 52 16.72 -4.57 0.14
N LEU A 53 17.66 -5.04 -0.66
CA LEU A 53 17.62 -6.39 -1.27
C LEU A 53 17.84 -7.50 -0.23
N ALA A 54 18.81 -7.34 0.67
CA ALA A 54 19.06 -8.31 1.75
C ALA A 54 17.86 -8.37 2.71
N GLY A 55 17.30 -7.22 3.07
CA GLY A 55 16.08 -7.13 3.88
C GLY A 55 14.89 -7.83 3.22
N ALA A 56 14.69 -7.61 1.92
CA ALA A 56 13.66 -8.31 1.15
C ALA A 56 13.90 -9.83 1.12
N GLY A 57 15.15 -10.28 0.95
CA GLY A 57 15.53 -11.70 1.00
C GLY A 57 15.22 -12.34 2.35
N ILE A 58 15.65 -11.70 3.45
CA ILE A 58 15.35 -12.17 4.82
C ILE A 58 13.85 -12.22 5.07
N GLY A 59 13.13 -11.15 4.68
CA GLY A 59 11.67 -11.11 4.80
C GLY A 59 10.98 -12.18 3.96
N GLY A 60 11.48 -12.45 2.75
CA GLY A 60 11.01 -13.55 1.89
C GLY A 60 11.20 -14.92 2.55
N CYS A 61 12.35 -15.17 3.17
CA CYS A 61 12.61 -16.38 3.95
C CYS A 61 11.65 -16.50 5.16
N ALA A 62 11.39 -15.39 5.87
CA ALA A 62 10.44 -15.37 6.96
C ALA A 62 9.02 -15.72 6.49
N LEU A 63 8.56 -15.14 5.37
CA LEU A 63 7.26 -15.44 4.76
C LEU A 63 7.17 -16.91 4.33
N LEU A 64 8.20 -17.44 3.70
CA LEU A 64 8.25 -18.86 3.32
C LEU A 64 8.20 -19.77 4.54
N TRP A 65 8.93 -19.44 5.61
CA TRP A 65 8.88 -20.20 6.86
C TRP A 65 7.47 -20.17 7.49
N ILE A 66 6.82 -19.00 7.54
CA ILE A 66 5.43 -18.89 8.00
C ILE A 66 4.52 -19.77 7.13
N ALA A 67 4.73 -19.79 5.83
CA ALA A 67 3.92 -20.58 4.89
C ALA A 67 4.07 -22.09 5.12
N LEU A 68 5.25 -22.57 5.48
CA LEU A 68 5.57 -24.00 5.66
C LEU A 68 5.27 -24.49 7.08
N GLU A 69 5.39 -23.66 8.13
CA GLU A 69 5.29 -24.06 9.52
C GLU A 69 3.88 -23.78 10.08
N ARG A 70 3.09 -24.85 10.19
CA ARG A 70 1.68 -24.76 10.70
C ARG A 70 1.56 -24.36 12.17
N ARG A 71 2.62 -24.48 12.98
CA ARG A 71 2.55 -24.08 14.38
C ARG A 71 2.36 -22.60 14.60
N PHE A 72 2.70 -21.77 13.60
CA PHE A 72 2.40 -20.33 13.62
C PHE A 72 0.90 -20.02 13.67
N GLU A 73 0.02 -20.95 13.28
CA GLU A 73 -1.43 -20.79 13.43
C GLU A 73 -1.86 -20.64 14.91
N ARG A 74 -1.06 -21.15 15.83
CA ARG A 74 -1.32 -21.13 17.28
C ARG A 74 -0.64 -19.96 17.99
N MET A 75 0.05 -19.08 17.29
CA MET A 75 0.71 -17.95 17.91
C MET A 75 -0.32 -16.99 18.51
N PRO A 76 -0.18 -16.56 19.77
CA PRO A 76 -1.10 -15.63 20.39
C PRO A 76 -1.11 -14.29 19.63
N VAL A 77 -2.29 -13.73 19.38
CA VAL A 77 -2.46 -12.47 18.68
C VAL A 77 -1.67 -11.34 19.34
N ALA A 78 -1.60 -11.31 20.68
CA ALA A 78 -0.81 -10.30 21.40
C ALA A 78 0.68 -10.37 21.06
N CYS A 79 1.23 -11.57 20.84
CA CYS A 79 2.63 -11.73 20.42
C CYS A 79 2.85 -11.22 18.98
N VAL A 80 1.87 -11.48 18.08
CA VAL A 80 1.92 -10.96 16.70
C VAL A 80 1.87 -9.44 16.70
N MET A 81 0.96 -8.85 17.46
CA MET A 81 0.82 -7.40 17.58
C MET A 81 2.06 -6.74 18.20
N GLY A 82 2.60 -7.36 19.26
CA GLY A 82 3.83 -6.89 19.91
C GLY A 82 5.04 -6.95 18.97
N LEU A 83 5.22 -8.07 18.26
CA LEU A 83 6.27 -8.20 17.24
C LEU A 83 6.10 -7.15 16.14
N ALA A 84 4.89 -7.00 15.61
CA ALA A 84 4.61 -5.99 14.59
C ALA A 84 5.01 -4.59 15.05
N LEU A 85 4.61 -4.19 16.26
CA LEU A 85 4.93 -2.88 16.82
C LEU A 85 6.46 -2.69 16.97
N VAL A 86 7.17 -3.67 17.53
CA VAL A 86 8.63 -3.59 17.69
C VAL A 86 9.32 -3.42 16.34
N LEU A 87 8.95 -4.20 15.33
CA LEU A 87 9.56 -4.10 14.00
C LEU A 87 9.34 -2.71 13.37
N ARG A 88 8.16 -2.13 13.52
CA ARG A 88 7.86 -0.78 13.02
C ARG A 88 8.64 0.29 13.76
N LEU A 89 8.72 0.19 15.10
CA LEU A 89 9.50 1.13 15.91
C LEU A 89 11.00 1.09 15.57
N ILE A 90 11.54 -0.04 15.16
CA ILE A 90 12.90 -0.13 14.64
C ILE A 90 12.96 0.48 13.25
N ALA A 91 12.05 0.14 12.33
CA ALA A 91 12.08 0.58 10.95
C ALA A 91 11.92 2.11 10.79
N ILE A 92 11.15 2.78 11.65
CA ILE A 92 11.01 4.26 11.62
C ILE A 92 12.30 4.99 12.05
N GLN A 93 13.29 4.30 12.59
CA GLN A 93 14.62 4.91 12.85
C GLN A 93 15.44 5.05 11.56
N ALA A 94 15.06 4.34 10.48
CA ALA A 94 15.69 4.48 9.19
C ALA A 94 15.20 5.76 8.49
N SER A 95 16.12 6.45 7.81
CA SER A 95 15.77 7.44 6.80
C SER A 95 15.28 6.74 5.51
N PRO A 96 14.51 7.39 4.65
CA PRO A 96 14.12 6.84 3.36
C PRO A 96 15.31 6.34 2.54
N LEU A 97 15.21 5.12 2.00
CA LEU A 97 16.24 4.49 1.20
C LEU A 97 15.80 4.46 -0.26
N LEU A 98 16.67 4.95 -1.17
CA LEU A 98 16.42 4.98 -2.62
C LEU A 98 15.15 5.73 -3.03
N GLU A 99 14.68 6.66 -2.18
CA GLU A 99 13.41 7.38 -2.32
C GLU A 99 13.52 8.81 -1.81
N ASP A 100 12.86 9.75 -2.48
CA ASP A 100 12.86 11.17 -2.16
C ASP A 100 11.45 11.78 -2.01
N ASP A 101 10.39 11.01 -2.22
CA ASP A 101 8.99 11.45 -2.12
C ASP A 101 8.66 12.13 -0.79
N HIS A 102 9.35 11.76 0.30
CA HIS A 102 9.14 12.33 1.63
C HIS A 102 9.39 13.85 1.71
N PHE A 103 10.28 14.39 0.88
CA PHE A 103 10.48 15.84 0.79
C PHE A 103 9.21 16.54 0.29
N ARG A 104 8.53 15.92 -0.67
CA ARG A 104 7.25 16.42 -1.16
C ARG A 104 6.17 16.38 -0.07
N TYR A 105 6.10 15.33 0.73
CA TYR A 105 5.11 15.25 1.83
C TYR A 105 5.31 16.36 2.85
N LEU A 106 6.56 16.62 3.25
CA LEU A 106 6.90 17.68 4.20
C LEU A 106 6.59 19.06 3.62
N TRP A 107 6.94 19.29 2.36
CA TRP A 107 6.66 20.54 1.65
C TRP A 107 5.17 20.78 1.50
N ASP A 108 4.42 19.80 1.04
CA ASP A 108 2.97 19.89 0.86
C ASP A 108 2.26 20.17 2.20
N GLY A 109 2.75 19.59 3.30
CA GLY A 109 2.27 19.88 4.65
C GLY A 109 2.43 21.35 5.02
N LEU A 110 3.59 21.95 4.76
CA LEU A 110 3.84 23.39 4.94
C LEU A 110 2.89 24.21 4.05
N ARG A 111 2.86 23.92 2.74
CA ARG A 111 2.08 24.72 1.78
C ARG A 111 0.58 24.66 2.05
N THR A 112 0.08 23.50 2.41
CA THR A 112 -1.33 23.35 2.77
C THR A 112 -1.66 24.04 4.10
N ALA A 113 -0.78 23.94 5.10
CA ALA A 113 -1.00 24.59 6.41
C ALA A 113 -0.96 26.13 6.35
N THR A 114 -0.19 26.70 5.41
CA THR A 114 0.06 28.16 5.35
C THR A 114 -0.62 28.87 4.18
N GLY A 115 -1.00 28.16 3.10
CA GLY A 115 -1.51 28.83 1.89
C GLY A 115 -2.59 28.06 1.13
N PHE A 116 -2.83 26.78 1.40
CA PHE A 116 -3.77 25.91 0.66
C PHE A 116 -3.50 25.84 -0.84
N ASP A 117 -2.24 25.99 -1.25
CA ASP A 117 -1.84 26.12 -2.65
C ASP A 117 -1.02 24.97 -3.27
N PRO A 118 -0.93 23.75 -2.66
CA PRO A 118 -0.05 22.68 -3.16
C PRO A 118 -0.48 22.16 -4.54
N TYR A 119 -1.74 22.37 -4.93
CA TYR A 119 -2.28 22.00 -6.25
C TYR A 119 -2.13 23.09 -7.29
N ARG A 120 -1.92 24.34 -6.88
CA ARG A 120 -1.86 25.50 -7.76
C ARG A 120 -0.44 25.88 -8.12
N LEU A 121 0.45 25.83 -7.14
CA LEU A 121 1.84 26.25 -7.28
C LEU A 121 2.78 25.06 -7.20
N ALA A 122 3.64 24.93 -8.22
CA ALA A 122 4.72 23.96 -8.22
C ALA A 122 5.82 24.37 -7.22
N PRO A 123 6.56 23.43 -6.60
CA PRO A 123 7.67 23.74 -5.71
C PRO A 123 8.70 24.68 -6.30
N SER A 124 9.00 24.56 -7.60
CA SER A 124 9.97 25.42 -8.31
C SER A 124 9.61 26.91 -8.26
N ALA A 125 8.34 27.27 -8.06
CA ALA A 125 7.92 28.67 -7.88
C ALA A 125 8.49 29.30 -6.59
N PHE A 126 9.06 28.51 -5.70
CA PHE A 126 9.63 28.94 -4.43
C PHE A 126 11.16 28.87 -4.41
N PHE A 127 11.81 28.44 -5.49
CA PHE A 127 13.26 28.47 -5.60
C PHE A 127 13.78 29.90 -5.54
N GLY A 128 14.89 30.09 -4.82
CA GLY A 128 15.47 31.42 -4.63
C GLY A 128 14.74 32.30 -3.60
N ASN A 129 13.73 31.79 -2.91
CA ASN A 129 13.11 32.52 -1.81
C ASN A 129 14.00 32.44 -0.55
N ASN A 130 14.76 33.52 -0.31
CA ASN A 130 15.70 33.62 0.81
C ASN A 130 14.99 33.82 2.17
N ASP A 131 13.69 34.11 2.20
CA ASP A 131 12.91 34.22 3.43
C ASP A 131 12.55 32.84 4.04
N LEU A 132 12.73 31.78 3.27
CA LEU A 132 12.52 30.41 3.78
C LEU A 132 13.64 30.04 4.74
N PRO A 133 13.34 29.54 5.95
CA PRO A 133 14.34 28.98 6.85
C PRO A 133 15.15 27.86 6.18
N ALA A 134 16.44 27.73 6.50
CA ALA A 134 17.39 26.81 5.85
C ALA A 134 16.81 25.37 5.71
N ARG A 135 16.19 24.85 6.76
CA ARG A 135 15.54 23.53 6.73
C ARG A 135 14.50 23.37 5.61
N TRP A 136 13.73 24.42 5.34
CA TRP A 136 12.72 24.38 4.27
C TRP A 136 13.33 24.55 2.91
N GLN A 137 14.46 25.25 2.80
CA GLN A 137 15.27 25.29 1.58
C GLN A 137 15.85 23.91 1.26
N ASP A 138 16.37 23.18 2.28
CA ASP A 138 16.85 21.80 2.14
C ASP A 138 15.73 20.85 1.68
N ILE A 139 14.55 20.94 2.32
CA ILE A 139 13.39 20.15 1.94
C ILE A 139 12.97 20.44 0.49
N LEU A 140 12.89 21.72 0.13
CA LEU A 140 12.52 22.16 -1.21
C LEU A 140 13.55 21.68 -2.26
N GLY A 141 14.83 21.73 -1.95
CA GLY A 141 15.93 21.27 -2.82
C GLY A 141 15.94 19.76 -3.02
N GLY A 142 15.38 18.98 -2.10
CA GLY A 142 15.29 17.53 -2.19
C GLY A 142 14.06 17.00 -2.97
N ILE A 143 13.17 17.89 -3.43
CA ILE A 143 11.93 17.47 -4.12
C ILE A 143 12.25 17.03 -5.54
N ASN A 144 11.85 15.80 -5.90
CA ASN A 144 11.82 15.36 -7.28
C ASN A 144 10.70 16.06 -8.07
N ASN A 145 10.89 16.23 -9.38
CA ASN A 145 9.90 16.85 -10.27
C ASN A 145 9.31 18.17 -9.72
N PRO A 146 10.15 19.15 -9.34
CA PRO A 146 9.72 20.37 -8.66
C PRO A 146 8.81 21.26 -9.51
N ASP A 147 8.78 21.09 -10.83
CA ASP A 147 7.98 21.90 -11.77
C ASP A 147 6.51 21.42 -11.86
N ILE A 148 6.15 20.37 -11.15
CA ILE A 148 4.81 19.83 -11.18
C ILE A 148 4.15 20.03 -9.80
N PRO A 149 2.92 20.57 -9.73
CA PRO A 149 2.13 20.61 -8.50
C PRO A 149 1.90 19.20 -7.95
N THR A 150 1.43 19.12 -6.71
CA THR A 150 1.26 17.82 -6.06
C THR A 150 0.22 16.93 -6.76
N ILE A 151 0.53 15.61 -6.80
CA ILE A 151 -0.38 14.55 -7.25
C ILE A 151 -1.09 13.85 -6.08
N TYR A 152 -0.74 14.21 -4.84
CA TYR A 152 -1.30 13.55 -3.65
C TYR A 152 -2.67 14.10 -3.34
N GLY A 153 -3.65 13.17 -3.20
CA GLY A 153 -5.05 13.50 -2.96
C GLY A 153 -5.30 14.27 -1.65
N PRO A 154 -6.47 14.90 -1.49
CA PRO A 154 -6.75 15.84 -0.42
C PRO A 154 -6.69 15.21 0.98
N LEU A 155 -6.99 13.92 1.13
CA LEU A 155 -6.82 13.26 2.42
C LEU A 155 -5.35 13.22 2.87
N LEU A 156 -4.44 13.00 1.92
CA LEU A 156 -3.01 13.04 2.22
C LEU A 156 -2.53 14.45 2.54
N GLN A 157 -3.07 15.48 1.90
CA GLN A 157 -2.78 16.87 2.26
C GLN A 157 -3.14 17.14 3.73
N TRP A 158 -4.31 16.68 4.19
CA TRP A 158 -4.70 16.81 5.60
C TRP A 158 -3.80 16.00 6.54
N LEU A 159 -3.34 14.81 6.12
CA LEU A 159 -2.36 14.04 6.88
C LEU A 159 -1.03 14.82 7.02
N PHE A 160 -0.56 15.42 5.93
CA PHE A 160 0.68 16.20 5.93
C PHE A 160 0.57 17.48 6.76
N VAL A 161 -0.59 18.13 6.75
CA VAL A 161 -0.89 19.26 7.66
C VAL A 161 -0.84 18.83 9.12
N LEU A 162 -1.46 17.70 9.45
CA LEU A 162 -1.43 17.17 10.82
C LEU A 162 0.02 16.87 11.26
N ALA A 163 0.81 16.24 10.36
CA ALA A 163 2.22 15.99 10.62
C ALA A 163 3.03 17.30 10.80
N TYR A 164 2.74 18.31 9.99
CA TYR A 164 3.34 19.64 10.12
C TYR A 164 3.06 20.26 11.50
N TRP A 165 1.83 20.18 11.99
CA TRP A 165 1.48 20.71 13.30
C TRP A 165 2.11 19.93 14.48
N ILE A 166 2.32 18.60 14.32
CA ILE A 166 2.98 17.76 15.33
C ILE A 166 4.48 18.08 15.40
N ALA A 167 5.17 18.08 14.27
CA ALA A 167 6.61 18.34 14.19
C ALA A 167 6.98 18.92 12.81
N PRO A 168 7.02 20.25 12.66
CA PRO A 168 7.27 20.94 11.39
C PRO A 168 8.56 20.46 10.72
N GLY A 169 8.45 20.00 9.45
CA GLY A 169 9.57 19.55 8.65
C GLY A 169 10.25 18.26 9.17
N ARG A 170 9.66 17.49 10.07
CA ARG A 170 10.23 16.23 10.57
C ARG A 170 9.43 15.03 10.05
N LEU A 171 10.14 14.13 9.35
CA LEU A 171 9.52 12.93 8.77
C LEU A 171 8.89 12.00 9.83
N VAL A 172 9.48 11.93 11.03
CA VAL A 172 8.99 11.09 12.12
C VAL A 172 7.53 11.37 12.49
N ALA A 173 7.01 12.58 12.25
CA ALA A 173 5.60 12.89 12.47
C ALA A 173 4.71 12.12 11.47
N ILE A 174 5.09 12.08 10.19
CA ILE A 174 4.38 11.30 9.15
C ILE A 174 4.51 9.81 9.48
N GLN A 175 5.72 9.33 9.77
CA GLN A 175 5.97 7.93 10.14
C GLN A 175 5.14 7.50 11.35
N GLY A 176 5.00 8.35 12.37
CA GLY A 176 4.18 8.08 13.56
C GLY A 176 2.68 7.96 13.21
N LEU A 177 2.15 8.83 12.36
CA LEU A 177 0.77 8.74 11.89
C LEU A 177 0.54 7.47 11.06
N LEU A 178 1.49 7.11 10.20
CA LEU A 178 1.43 5.88 9.40
C LEU A 178 1.59 4.62 10.25
N LEU A 179 2.40 4.66 11.32
CA LEU A 179 2.47 3.58 12.31
C LEU A 179 1.11 3.32 12.95
N VAL A 180 0.41 4.37 13.38
CA VAL A 180 -0.95 4.24 13.94
C VAL A 180 -1.90 3.63 12.92
N ALA A 181 -1.86 4.09 11.68
CA ALA A 181 -2.70 3.56 10.60
C ALA A 181 -2.39 2.09 10.30
N ASP A 182 -1.13 1.69 10.25
CA ASP A 182 -0.72 0.31 9.97
C ASP A 182 -1.07 -0.64 11.13
N MET A 183 -0.90 -0.20 12.38
CA MET A 183 -1.39 -0.95 13.54
C MET A 183 -2.92 -1.06 13.54
N ALA A 184 -3.63 -0.06 13.02
CA ALA A 184 -5.08 -0.15 12.82
C ALA A 184 -5.44 -1.18 11.74
N VAL A 185 -4.65 -1.33 10.65
CA VAL A 185 -4.82 -2.42 9.67
C VAL A 185 -4.76 -3.77 10.39
N LEU A 186 -3.71 -4.03 11.15
CA LEU A 186 -3.57 -5.29 11.91
C LEU A 186 -4.73 -5.50 12.88
N TRP A 187 -5.13 -4.48 13.61
CA TRP A 187 -6.26 -4.54 14.53
C TRP A 187 -7.57 -4.90 13.81
N VAL A 188 -7.84 -4.28 12.65
CA VAL A 188 -9.02 -4.60 11.82
C VAL A 188 -8.98 -6.05 11.33
N LEU A 189 -7.82 -6.54 10.89
CA LEU A 189 -7.63 -7.94 10.50
C LEU A 189 -7.92 -8.91 11.65
N VAL A 190 -7.41 -8.62 12.86
CA VAL A 190 -7.71 -9.39 14.09
C VAL A 190 -9.20 -9.38 14.38
N ARG A 191 -9.85 -8.21 14.32
CA ARG A 191 -11.31 -8.08 14.58
C ARG A 191 -12.16 -8.81 13.53
N GLN A 192 -11.63 -9.05 12.35
CA GLN A 192 -12.26 -9.83 11.29
C GLN A 192 -11.93 -11.33 11.36
N GLY A 193 -11.23 -11.79 12.41
CA GLY A 193 -10.93 -13.21 12.64
C GLY A 193 -9.87 -13.77 11.69
N VAL A 194 -8.97 -12.93 11.19
CA VAL A 194 -7.85 -13.40 10.35
C VAL A 194 -6.91 -14.25 11.18
N GLY A 195 -6.51 -15.41 10.66
CA GLY A 195 -5.64 -16.36 11.35
C GLY A 195 -4.23 -15.82 11.62
N ALA A 196 -3.58 -16.33 12.67
CA ALA A 196 -2.28 -15.85 13.13
C ALA A 196 -1.20 -15.89 12.05
N ARG A 197 -1.19 -16.88 11.15
CA ARG A 197 -0.22 -16.98 10.04
C ARG A 197 -0.34 -15.80 9.07
N CYS A 198 -1.55 -15.42 8.69
CA CYS A 198 -1.79 -14.29 7.81
C CYS A 198 -1.44 -12.97 8.49
N LEU A 199 -1.76 -12.84 9.79
CA LEU A 199 -1.35 -11.68 10.58
C LEU A 199 0.18 -11.59 10.68
N LEU A 200 0.87 -12.70 10.90
CA LEU A 200 2.34 -12.76 10.92
C LEU A 200 2.93 -12.39 9.57
N SER A 201 2.37 -12.93 8.47
CA SER A 201 2.85 -12.61 7.11
C SER A 201 2.77 -11.10 6.84
N TYR A 202 1.73 -10.43 7.32
CA TYR A 202 1.62 -8.98 7.25
C TYR A 202 2.60 -8.29 8.23
N ALA A 203 2.71 -8.79 9.47
CA ALA A 203 3.51 -8.20 10.52
C ALA A 203 5.01 -8.11 10.19
N VAL A 204 5.58 -9.18 9.60
CA VAL A 204 7.01 -9.26 9.26
C VAL A 204 7.31 -8.88 7.81
N HIS A 205 6.32 -8.40 7.05
CA HIS A 205 6.47 -8.16 5.62
C HIS A 205 7.53 -7.07 5.33
N PRO A 206 8.59 -7.36 4.55
CA PRO A 206 9.71 -6.43 4.35
C PRO A 206 9.29 -5.14 3.67
N LEU A 207 8.32 -5.20 2.75
CA LEU A 207 7.82 -4.02 2.05
C LEU A 207 7.12 -3.03 3.00
N ILE A 208 6.42 -3.52 4.03
CA ILE A 208 5.79 -2.65 5.03
C ILE A 208 6.86 -1.91 5.85
N LEU A 209 7.91 -2.62 6.26
CA LEU A 209 8.99 -2.03 7.04
C LEU A 209 9.75 -0.97 6.23
N LYS A 210 10.04 -1.28 4.95
CA LYS A 210 10.76 -0.35 4.06
C LYS A 210 9.86 0.79 3.58
N GLU A 211 8.70 0.47 2.98
CA GLU A 211 7.92 1.49 2.27
C GLU A 211 7.01 2.30 3.20
N ALA A 212 6.26 1.63 4.07
CA ALA A 212 5.34 2.36 4.93
C ALA A 212 6.04 3.00 6.14
N MET A 213 7.07 2.35 6.70
CA MET A 213 7.72 2.83 7.92
C MET A 213 8.96 3.66 7.63
N ALA A 214 9.97 3.12 6.93
CA ALA A 214 11.21 3.84 6.65
C ALA A 214 10.99 4.98 5.65
N SER A 215 10.39 4.70 4.48
CA SER A 215 10.17 5.70 3.42
C SER A 215 8.89 6.55 3.61
N ALA A 216 8.05 6.21 4.59
CA ALA A 216 6.82 6.92 4.92
C ALA A 216 5.79 7.03 3.77
N HIS A 217 5.71 6.01 2.90
CA HIS A 217 4.67 5.99 1.86
C HIS A 217 3.28 5.75 2.46
N PRO A 218 2.31 6.65 2.21
CA PRO A 218 0.99 6.61 2.85
C PRO A 218 0.03 5.59 2.22
N ASP A 219 0.50 4.79 1.28
CA ASP A 219 -0.28 3.85 0.45
C ASP A 219 -1.04 2.79 1.26
N GLY A 220 -0.57 2.46 2.47
CA GLY A 220 -1.26 1.58 3.41
C GLY A 220 -2.61 2.11 3.88
N LEU A 221 -2.84 3.43 3.85
CA LEU A 221 -4.13 4.05 4.19
C LEU A 221 -5.24 3.63 3.24
N LEU A 222 -4.94 3.52 1.94
CA LEU A 222 -5.90 3.01 0.95
C LEU A 222 -6.40 1.62 1.37
N ALA A 223 -5.50 0.72 1.74
CA ALA A 223 -5.85 -0.63 2.18
C ALA A 223 -6.66 -0.61 3.48
N LEU A 224 -6.33 0.24 4.44
CA LEU A 224 -7.09 0.42 5.68
C LEU A 224 -8.54 0.82 5.40
N PHE A 225 -8.75 1.85 4.57
CA PHE A 225 -10.10 2.32 4.25
C PHE A 225 -10.90 1.28 3.44
N LEU A 226 -10.27 0.54 2.54
CA LEU A 226 -10.94 -0.55 1.83
C LEU A 226 -11.29 -1.73 2.74
N LEU A 227 -10.45 -2.09 3.72
CA LEU A 227 -10.78 -3.09 4.75
C LEU A 227 -11.98 -2.66 5.61
N LEU A 228 -11.99 -1.39 6.01
CA LEU A 228 -13.12 -0.82 6.75
C LEU A 228 -14.39 -0.74 5.88
N ALA A 229 -14.25 -0.43 4.59
CA ALA A 229 -15.37 -0.44 3.63
C ALA A 229 -15.94 -1.86 3.47
N LEU A 230 -15.10 -2.90 3.41
CA LEU A 230 -15.55 -4.30 3.43
C LEU A 230 -16.32 -4.63 4.72
N LEU A 231 -15.86 -4.14 5.86
CA LEU A 231 -16.56 -4.34 7.15
C LEU A 231 -17.90 -3.62 7.17
N ALA A 232 -17.97 -2.38 6.66
CA ALA A 232 -19.22 -1.64 6.51
C ALA A 232 -20.17 -2.33 5.51
N TRP A 233 -19.64 -2.90 4.43
CA TRP A 233 -20.37 -3.68 3.45
C TRP A 233 -21.00 -4.93 4.08
N GLN A 234 -20.24 -5.70 4.87
CA GLN A 234 -20.74 -6.86 5.62
C GLN A 234 -21.86 -6.47 6.61
N ARG A 235 -21.70 -5.32 7.26
CA ARG A 235 -22.68 -4.76 8.20
C ARG A 235 -23.86 -4.05 7.52
N ARG A 236 -23.89 -4.06 6.19
CA ARG A 236 -24.97 -3.44 5.38
C ARG A 236 -25.14 -1.92 5.61
N ARG A 237 -24.04 -1.23 5.87
CA ARG A 237 -23.99 0.21 6.16
C ARG A 237 -23.61 1.00 4.90
N ALA A 238 -24.56 1.18 3.95
CA ALA A 238 -24.29 1.76 2.62
C ALA A 238 -23.55 3.12 2.68
N ALA A 239 -24.02 4.07 3.49
CA ALA A 239 -23.40 5.38 3.61
C ALA A 239 -21.94 5.27 4.07
N TRP A 240 -21.64 4.41 5.06
CA TRP A 240 -20.27 4.18 5.51
C TRP A 240 -19.39 3.51 4.47
N VAL A 241 -19.94 2.63 3.61
CA VAL A 241 -19.20 2.11 2.45
C VAL A 241 -18.77 3.26 1.55
N GLY A 242 -19.71 4.21 1.27
CA GLY A 242 -19.41 5.39 0.46
C GLY A 242 -18.36 6.30 1.09
N VAL A 243 -18.48 6.62 2.38
CA VAL A 243 -17.51 7.42 3.14
C VAL A 243 -16.11 6.80 3.07
N LEU A 244 -15.99 5.51 3.40
CA LEU A 244 -14.70 4.82 3.46
C LEU A 244 -14.08 4.63 2.07
N LEU A 245 -14.91 4.43 1.05
CA LEU A 245 -14.45 4.42 -0.34
C LEU A 245 -13.95 5.80 -0.78
N ALA A 246 -14.63 6.89 -0.38
CA ALA A 246 -14.17 8.26 -0.63
C ALA A 246 -12.81 8.52 0.00
N LEU A 247 -12.61 8.11 1.26
CA LEU A 247 -11.31 8.24 1.94
C LEU A 247 -10.21 7.43 1.22
N ALA A 248 -10.52 6.23 0.72
CA ALA A 248 -9.58 5.45 -0.08
C ALA A 248 -9.22 6.14 -1.40
N VAL A 249 -10.22 6.69 -2.12
CA VAL A 249 -10.02 7.43 -3.39
C VAL A 249 -9.26 8.73 -3.14
N ALA A 250 -9.56 9.45 -2.06
CA ALA A 250 -8.87 10.67 -1.68
C ALA A 250 -7.44 10.42 -1.13
N THR A 251 -7.12 9.18 -0.76
CA THR A 251 -5.73 8.73 -0.55
C THR A 251 -5.04 8.54 -1.91
N LYS A 252 -5.67 7.75 -2.78
CA LYS A 252 -5.15 7.48 -4.13
C LYS A 252 -6.28 7.08 -5.07
N VAL A 253 -6.37 7.73 -6.22
CA VAL A 253 -7.42 7.52 -7.22
C VAL A 253 -7.53 6.04 -7.65
N ALA A 254 -6.48 5.26 -7.50
CA ALA A 254 -6.45 3.81 -7.76
C ALA A 254 -7.59 3.03 -7.08
N ALA A 255 -8.08 3.52 -5.92
CA ALA A 255 -9.18 2.88 -5.19
C ALA A 255 -10.51 2.90 -5.96
N VAL A 256 -10.65 3.69 -7.02
CA VAL A 256 -11.86 3.74 -7.87
C VAL A 256 -12.22 2.38 -8.46
N VAL A 257 -11.24 1.49 -8.66
CA VAL A 257 -11.47 0.12 -9.17
C VAL A 257 -12.31 -0.75 -8.21
N ALA A 258 -12.42 -0.34 -6.94
CA ALA A 258 -13.25 -1.03 -5.95
C ALA A 258 -14.75 -0.65 -6.06
N VAL A 259 -15.09 0.46 -6.73
CA VAL A 259 -16.48 0.96 -6.86
C VAL A 259 -17.44 -0.08 -7.42
N PRO A 260 -17.17 -0.73 -8.57
CA PRO A 260 -18.11 -1.70 -9.15
C PRO A 260 -18.38 -2.90 -8.24
N LEU A 261 -17.40 -3.28 -7.43
CA LEU A 261 -17.52 -4.40 -6.49
C LEU A 261 -18.31 -4.02 -5.24
N LEU A 262 -18.11 -2.82 -4.70
CA LEU A 262 -18.76 -2.38 -3.46
C LEU A 262 -20.19 -1.86 -3.68
N ILE A 263 -20.50 -1.34 -4.88
CA ILE A 263 -21.86 -0.88 -5.22
C ILE A 263 -22.84 -2.05 -5.31
N LEU A 264 -22.36 -3.25 -5.58
CA LEU A 264 -23.18 -4.46 -5.52
C LEU A 264 -23.52 -4.77 -4.06
N ARG A 265 -24.81 -4.84 -3.78
CA ARG A 265 -25.27 -5.08 -2.41
C ARG A 265 -24.96 -6.50 -1.93
N PRO A 266 -24.77 -6.68 -0.61
CA PRO A 266 -24.79 -8.01 0.01
C PRO A 266 -26.12 -8.71 -0.31
N GLN A 267 -26.09 -10.04 -0.53
CA GLN A 267 -27.32 -10.79 -0.77
C GLN A 267 -28.21 -10.75 0.47
N SER A 268 -29.35 -10.08 0.33
CA SER A 268 -30.39 -10.03 1.38
C SER A 268 -31.70 -9.58 0.71
N PRO A 269 -32.82 -10.30 0.92
CA PRO A 269 -34.13 -9.90 0.43
C PRO A 269 -34.59 -8.53 0.97
N ALA A 270 -34.16 -8.18 2.20
CA ALA A 270 -34.54 -6.92 2.86
C ALA A 270 -33.81 -5.68 2.32
N LEU A 271 -32.76 -5.83 1.50
CA LEU A 271 -32.02 -4.68 0.96
C LEU A 271 -32.56 -4.27 -0.41
N ASN A 272 -33.01 -3.02 -0.52
CA ASN A 272 -33.32 -2.41 -1.80
C ASN A 272 -32.01 -1.96 -2.49
N GLY A 273 -31.78 -2.43 -3.74
CA GLY A 273 -30.57 -2.13 -4.51
C GLY A 273 -30.39 -0.64 -4.81
N THR A 274 -31.47 0.07 -5.13
CA THR A 274 -31.44 1.51 -5.39
C THR A 274 -31.06 2.30 -4.13
N ARG A 275 -31.68 1.99 -2.99
CA ARG A 275 -31.36 2.64 -1.71
C ARG A 275 -29.93 2.35 -1.28
N TRP A 276 -29.43 1.14 -1.55
CA TRP A 276 -28.04 0.78 -1.31
C TRP A 276 -27.08 1.62 -2.15
N ALA A 277 -27.30 1.70 -3.45
CA ALA A 277 -26.46 2.51 -4.35
C ALA A 277 -26.52 4.01 -4.02
N LEU A 278 -27.71 4.55 -3.75
CA LEU A 278 -27.88 5.94 -3.32
C LEU A 278 -27.17 6.24 -1.99
N GLY A 279 -27.23 5.33 -1.03
CA GLY A 279 -26.50 5.49 0.24
C GLY A 279 -24.99 5.52 0.06
N ILE A 280 -24.43 4.66 -0.80
CA ILE A 280 -22.99 4.70 -1.15
C ILE A 280 -22.67 6.00 -1.88
N GLY A 281 -23.46 6.38 -2.89
CA GLY A 281 -23.26 7.61 -3.66
C GLY A 281 -23.29 8.86 -2.78
N ALA A 282 -24.24 8.96 -1.86
CA ALA A 282 -24.34 10.08 -0.91
C ALA A 282 -23.13 10.16 0.01
N GLY A 283 -22.72 9.03 0.63
CA GLY A 283 -21.52 8.98 1.48
C GLY A 283 -20.25 9.35 0.71
N LEU A 284 -20.09 8.81 -0.51
CA LEU A 284 -18.95 9.10 -1.37
C LEU A 284 -18.90 10.58 -1.74
N ALA A 285 -20.01 11.12 -2.28
CA ALA A 285 -20.07 12.51 -2.76
C ALA A 285 -19.88 13.52 -1.62
N ALA A 286 -20.55 13.32 -0.48
CA ALA A 286 -20.42 14.22 0.67
C ALA A 286 -18.98 14.24 1.21
N THR A 287 -18.34 13.08 1.31
CA THR A 287 -16.96 12.99 1.84
C THR A 287 -15.96 13.60 0.85
N LEU A 288 -16.08 13.31 -0.46
CA LEU A 288 -15.21 13.92 -1.47
C LEU A 288 -15.41 15.44 -1.51
N ALA A 289 -16.67 15.92 -1.48
CA ALA A 289 -16.95 17.36 -1.42
C ALA A 289 -16.29 18.01 -0.20
N LEU A 290 -16.42 17.42 0.98
CA LEU A 290 -15.80 17.94 2.21
C LEU A 290 -14.27 18.01 2.10
N LEU A 291 -13.64 17.01 1.52
CA LEU A 291 -12.18 16.94 1.40
C LEU A 291 -11.62 17.86 0.32
N TYR A 292 -12.28 17.96 -0.85
CA TYR A 292 -11.82 18.75 -1.99
C TYR A 292 -12.22 20.23 -1.93
N LEU A 293 -13.35 20.55 -1.29
CA LEU A 293 -13.91 21.91 -1.31
C LEU A 293 -12.91 22.99 -0.87
N PRO A 294 -12.13 22.83 0.22
CA PRO A 294 -11.16 23.85 0.63
C PRO A 294 -10.13 24.16 -0.47
N PHE A 295 -9.64 23.14 -1.16
CA PHE A 295 -8.64 23.29 -2.23
C PHE A 295 -9.24 23.89 -3.50
N ILE A 296 -10.46 23.48 -3.87
CA ILE A 296 -11.17 24.05 -5.02
C ILE A 296 -11.45 25.53 -4.79
N LEU A 297 -11.87 25.93 -3.59
CA LEU A 297 -12.08 27.33 -3.23
C LEU A 297 -10.78 28.13 -3.24
N ALA A 298 -9.64 27.49 -2.94
CA ALA A 298 -8.31 28.07 -3.07
C ALA A 298 -7.77 28.07 -4.53
N GLY A 299 -8.55 27.58 -5.49
CA GLY A 299 -8.24 27.63 -6.93
C GLY A 299 -7.41 26.48 -7.46
N GLY A 300 -7.36 25.32 -6.77
CA GLY A 300 -6.57 24.15 -7.21
C GLY A 300 -7.23 22.81 -6.95
N SER A 301 -6.77 21.80 -7.70
CA SER A 301 -7.06 20.38 -7.47
C SER A 301 -5.92 19.52 -8.03
N ASP A 302 -5.84 18.26 -7.63
CA ASP A 302 -4.85 17.29 -8.11
C ASP A 302 -5.05 16.85 -9.58
N ALA A 303 -6.18 17.21 -10.20
CA ALA A 303 -6.57 16.71 -11.53
C ALA A 303 -5.55 17.01 -12.63
N SER A 304 -4.95 18.21 -12.63
CA SER A 304 -3.95 18.60 -13.63
C SER A 304 -2.66 17.78 -13.48
N ALA A 305 -2.13 17.69 -12.27
CA ALA A 305 -0.90 16.95 -11.97
C ALA A 305 -1.11 15.43 -12.17
N LEU A 306 -2.25 14.86 -11.75
CA LEU A 306 -2.63 13.48 -12.03
C LEU A 306 -2.75 13.20 -13.53
N GLY A 307 -3.31 14.16 -14.29
CA GLY A 307 -3.37 14.06 -15.76
C GLY A 307 -1.97 14.02 -16.39
N THR A 308 -1.05 14.81 -15.92
CA THR A 308 0.36 14.81 -16.35
C THR A 308 1.05 13.51 -15.98
N PHE A 309 0.92 13.10 -14.73
CA PHE A 309 1.42 11.79 -14.25
C PHE A 309 0.89 10.64 -15.09
N GLY A 310 -0.42 10.59 -15.31
CA GLY A 310 -1.06 9.53 -16.10
C GLY A 310 -0.62 9.46 -17.56
N ARG A 311 -0.19 10.58 -18.16
CA ARG A 311 0.30 10.63 -19.55
C ARG A 311 1.80 10.37 -19.68
N GLN A 312 2.62 10.82 -18.74
CA GLN A 312 4.09 10.87 -18.91
C GLN A 312 4.83 9.78 -18.14
N TRP A 313 4.38 9.44 -16.91
CA TRP A 313 5.14 8.52 -16.06
C TRP A 313 5.14 7.09 -16.57
N ARG A 314 6.29 6.46 -16.46
CA ARG A 314 6.49 5.04 -16.75
C ARG A 314 7.55 4.50 -15.81
N PHE A 315 7.16 3.55 -14.95
CA PHE A 315 8.07 2.90 -14.01
C PHE A 315 7.69 1.43 -13.81
N ASN A 316 8.63 0.52 -14.00
CA ASN A 316 8.48 -0.91 -13.76
C ASN A 316 7.14 -1.53 -14.25
N PRO A 317 6.71 -1.27 -15.51
CA PRO A 317 5.46 -1.84 -16.03
C PRO A 317 5.58 -3.37 -16.10
N LEU A 318 4.55 -4.08 -15.61
CA LEU A 318 4.50 -5.55 -15.64
C LEU A 318 3.90 -6.03 -16.98
N LEU A 319 2.63 -6.46 -16.98
CA LEU A 319 1.97 -6.88 -18.23
C LEU A 319 1.72 -5.72 -19.21
N TYR A 320 1.73 -4.49 -18.72
CA TYR A 320 1.64 -3.32 -19.60
C TYR A 320 2.75 -3.28 -20.67
N ARG A 321 3.93 -3.89 -20.42
CA ARG A 321 4.99 -4.06 -21.46
C ARG A 321 4.51 -4.84 -22.67
N ILE A 322 3.67 -5.84 -22.46
CA ILE A 322 3.09 -6.64 -23.55
C ILE A 322 2.13 -5.77 -24.36
N VAL A 323 1.34 -4.94 -23.68
CA VAL A 323 0.44 -3.99 -24.36
C VAL A 323 1.25 -3.00 -25.19
N GLU A 324 2.32 -2.42 -24.65
CA GLU A 324 3.21 -1.49 -25.38
C GLU A 324 3.86 -2.12 -26.61
N ALA A 325 4.15 -3.43 -26.55
CA ALA A 325 4.75 -4.15 -27.68
C ALA A 325 3.71 -4.53 -28.76
N ALA A 326 2.43 -4.66 -28.37
CA ALA A 326 1.37 -5.16 -29.22
C ALA A 326 0.61 -4.07 -29.99
N VAL A 327 0.61 -2.81 -29.52
CA VAL A 327 -0.17 -1.72 -30.09
C VAL A 327 0.68 -0.45 -30.25
N PRO A 328 0.30 0.49 -31.14
CA PRO A 328 0.99 1.77 -31.27
C PRO A 328 1.07 2.52 -29.92
N ALA A 329 2.16 3.23 -29.67
CA ALA A 329 2.44 3.91 -28.40
C ALA A 329 1.28 4.82 -27.92
N ALA A 330 0.65 5.56 -28.85
CA ALA A 330 -0.50 6.41 -28.54
C ALA A 330 -1.74 5.63 -28.09
N ALA A 331 -1.88 4.36 -28.49
CA ALA A 331 -3.00 3.47 -28.15
C ALA A 331 -2.74 2.64 -26.89
N ALA A 332 -1.49 2.51 -26.44
CA ALA A 332 -1.14 1.56 -25.37
C ALA A 332 -1.86 1.87 -24.04
N ARG A 333 -1.89 3.14 -23.61
CA ARG A 333 -2.59 3.53 -22.35
C ARG A 333 -4.10 3.37 -22.44
N PRO A 334 -4.81 3.89 -23.46
CA PRO A 334 -6.24 3.67 -23.58
C PRO A 334 -6.61 2.19 -23.75
N PHE A 335 -5.79 1.40 -24.46
CA PHE A 335 -6.03 -0.04 -24.59
C PHE A 335 -5.85 -0.78 -23.26
N ALA A 336 -4.80 -0.44 -22.47
CA ALA A 336 -4.63 -0.99 -21.13
C ALA A 336 -5.80 -0.60 -20.20
N ALA A 337 -6.29 0.63 -20.29
CA ALA A 337 -7.47 1.07 -19.54
C ALA A 337 -8.73 0.28 -19.94
N LEU A 338 -8.92 -0.01 -21.23
CA LEU A 338 -10.01 -0.86 -21.70
C LEU A 338 -9.90 -2.30 -21.15
N LEU A 339 -8.70 -2.89 -21.20
CA LEU A 339 -8.44 -4.20 -20.60
C LEU A 339 -8.69 -4.20 -19.08
N MET A 340 -8.35 -3.11 -18.41
CA MET A 340 -8.61 -2.92 -16.99
C MET A 340 -10.12 -2.93 -16.70
N VAL A 341 -10.90 -2.14 -17.43
CA VAL A 341 -12.37 -2.10 -17.29
C VAL A 341 -12.98 -3.47 -17.57
N ALA A 342 -12.60 -4.11 -18.69
CA ALA A 342 -13.07 -5.45 -19.03
C ALA A 342 -12.74 -6.47 -17.94
N GLY A 343 -11.51 -6.43 -17.42
CA GLY A 343 -11.08 -7.32 -16.34
C GLY A 343 -11.85 -7.11 -15.03
N VAL A 344 -12.12 -5.86 -14.64
CA VAL A 344 -12.95 -5.57 -13.46
C VAL A 344 -14.39 -6.06 -13.67
N VAL A 345 -14.95 -5.89 -14.86
CA VAL A 345 -16.27 -6.44 -15.21
C VAL A 345 -16.28 -7.96 -15.07
N VAL A 346 -15.28 -8.66 -15.63
CA VAL A 346 -15.14 -10.12 -15.51
C VAL A 346 -15.00 -10.57 -14.06
N ILE A 347 -14.13 -9.90 -13.26
CA ILE A 347 -13.96 -10.18 -11.83
C ILE A 347 -15.29 -10.02 -11.10
N THR A 348 -16.00 -8.94 -11.36
CA THR A 348 -17.29 -8.61 -10.74
C THR A 348 -18.38 -9.62 -11.12
N TRP A 349 -18.46 -9.96 -12.40
CA TRP A 349 -19.41 -10.95 -12.92
C TRP A 349 -19.16 -12.35 -12.32
N HIS A 350 -17.91 -12.82 -12.34
CA HIS A 350 -17.53 -14.11 -11.79
C HIS A 350 -17.80 -14.20 -10.29
N TRP A 351 -17.41 -13.17 -9.53
CA TRP A 351 -17.70 -13.08 -8.10
C TRP A 351 -19.22 -13.11 -7.83
N ARG A 352 -20.02 -12.34 -8.59
CA ARG A 352 -21.47 -12.29 -8.46
C ARG A 352 -22.12 -13.63 -8.77
N ARG A 353 -21.66 -14.34 -9.80
CA ARG A 353 -22.12 -15.67 -10.15
C ARG A 353 -21.86 -16.66 -9.01
N ASN A 354 -20.65 -16.64 -8.45
CA ASN A 354 -20.25 -17.52 -7.35
C ASN A 354 -21.03 -17.19 -6.06
N MET A 355 -21.32 -15.90 -5.80
CA MET A 355 -22.15 -15.50 -4.67
C MET A 355 -23.56 -16.09 -4.70
N ARG A 356 -24.16 -16.27 -5.89
CA ARG A 356 -25.50 -16.85 -6.02
C ARG A 356 -25.52 -18.35 -5.72
N GLN A 357 -24.39 -19.02 -5.79
CA GLN A 357 -24.24 -20.46 -5.60
C GLN A 357 -23.67 -20.80 -4.21
N ALA A 358 -23.15 -19.85 -3.48
CA ALA A 358 -22.48 -20.08 -2.20
C ALA A 358 -23.48 -20.08 -1.03
N ALA A 359 -23.32 -21.04 -0.11
CA ALA A 359 -24.10 -21.11 1.13
C ALA A 359 -23.82 -19.92 2.07
N ALA A 360 -22.66 -19.27 1.96
CA ALA A 360 -22.28 -18.06 2.71
C ALA A 360 -21.82 -16.94 1.74
N PRO A 361 -22.13 -15.67 2.02
CA PRO A 361 -21.77 -14.56 1.16
C PRO A 361 -20.25 -14.40 1.06
N ALA A 362 -19.70 -14.56 -0.15
CA ALA A 362 -18.29 -14.30 -0.41
C ALA A 362 -18.03 -12.79 -0.42
N LEU A 363 -16.89 -12.36 0.16
CA LEU A 363 -16.48 -10.97 0.15
C LEU A 363 -16.14 -10.48 -1.27
N PRO A 364 -16.35 -9.18 -1.57
CA PRO A 364 -15.87 -8.56 -2.79
C PRO A 364 -14.36 -8.75 -2.93
N PRO A 365 -13.87 -9.24 -4.08
CA PRO A 365 -12.43 -9.50 -4.31
C PRO A 365 -11.68 -8.22 -4.69
N LEU A 366 -11.61 -7.25 -3.77
CA LEU A 366 -11.00 -5.94 -3.99
C LEU A 366 -9.51 -6.04 -4.32
N ASP A 367 -8.82 -6.98 -3.69
CA ASP A 367 -7.41 -7.27 -3.98
C ASP A 367 -7.20 -7.71 -5.43
N ALA A 368 -8.11 -8.51 -6.00
CA ALA A 368 -7.99 -8.93 -7.40
C ALA A 368 -8.12 -7.75 -8.37
N ALA A 369 -9.01 -6.80 -8.09
CA ALA A 369 -9.15 -5.59 -8.91
C ALA A 369 -7.90 -4.69 -8.81
N LEU A 370 -7.35 -4.50 -7.60
CA LEU A 370 -6.12 -3.74 -7.39
C LEU A 370 -4.91 -4.41 -8.05
N LEU A 371 -4.80 -5.74 -7.95
CA LEU A 371 -3.72 -6.49 -8.61
C LEU A 371 -3.82 -6.41 -10.13
N LEU A 372 -5.02 -6.48 -10.68
CA LEU A 372 -5.23 -6.26 -12.12
C LEU A 372 -4.77 -4.85 -12.53
N LEU A 373 -5.08 -3.83 -11.71
CA LEU A 373 -4.59 -2.48 -11.94
C LEU A 373 -3.06 -2.44 -11.96
N LEU A 374 -2.39 -3.03 -10.97
CA LEU A 374 -0.93 -3.08 -10.92
C LEU A 374 -0.33 -3.79 -12.14
N LEU A 375 -0.93 -4.90 -12.56
CA LEU A 375 -0.44 -5.66 -13.73
C LEU A 375 -0.53 -4.88 -15.04
N LEU A 376 -1.59 -4.08 -15.22
CA LEU A 376 -1.87 -3.31 -16.44
C LEU A 376 -1.42 -1.85 -16.36
N SER A 377 -0.88 -1.40 -15.22
CA SER A 377 -0.40 -0.02 -15.04
C SER A 377 0.94 0.20 -15.76
N PRO A 378 1.13 1.37 -16.40
CA PRO A 378 2.45 1.81 -16.87
C PRO A 378 3.41 2.16 -15.71
N VAL A 379 2.88 2.39 -14.50
CA VAL A 379 3.66 2.72 -13.30
C VAL A 379 3.33 1.75 -12.19
N VAL A 380 4.34 1.01 -11.73
CA VAL A 380 4.20 0.04 -10.63
C VAL A 380 5.36 0.24 -9.66
N ASN A 381 5.20 1.20 -8.78
CA ASN A 381 6.13 1.41 -7.68
C ASN A 381 6.02 0.29 -6.64
N PRO A 382 7.10 -0.06 -5.91
CA PRO A 382 7.05 -1.10 -4.88
C PRO A 382 5.97 -0.87 -3.84
N TRP A 383 5.79 0.36 -3.37
CA TRP A 383 4.78 0.71 -2.35
C TRP A 383 3.33 0.56 -2.81
N TYR A 384 3.06 0.46 -4.11
CA TYR A 384 1.70 0.18 -4.61
C TYR A 384 1.19 -1.21 -4.21
N TRP A 385 2.09 -2.15 -3.92
CA TRP A 385 1.71 -3.47 -3.42
C TRP A 385 1.09 -3.41 -2.03
N LEU A 386 1.32 -2.34 -1.26
CA LEU A 386 0.66 -2.11 0.03
C LEU A 386 -0.86 -2.07 -0.11
N TRP A 387 -1.39 -1.64 -1.27
CA TRP A 387 -2.84 -1.59 -1.52
C TRP A 387 -3.51 -2.95 -1.42
N ALA A 388 -2.83 -4.01 -1.86
CA ALA A 388 -3.37 -5.36 -1.94
C ALA A 388 -2.96 -6.25 -0.76
N LEU A 389 -1.84 -5.97 -0.07
CA LEU A 389 -1.28 -6.86 0.96
C LEU A 389 -2.25 -7.13 2.09
N ALA A 390 -2.84 -6.10 2.69
CA ALA A 390 -3.77 -6.26 3.81
C ALA A 390 -5.07 -6.96 3.40
N LEU A 391 -5.61 -6.60 2.22
CA LEU A 391 -6.80 -7.23 1.65
C LEU A 391 -6.55 -8.72 1.35
N SER A 392 -5.37 -9.04 0.82
CA SER A 392 -4.98 -10.41 0.50
C SER A 392 -4.77 -11.26 1.76
N ALA A 393 -4.22 -10.69 2.82
CA ALA A 393 -4.15 -11.34 4.14
C ALA A 393 -5.54 -11.69 4.66
N ARG A 394 -6.53 -10.79 4.47
CA ARG A 394 -7.94 -11.05 4.84
C ARG A 394 -8.57 -12.17 4.00
N LEU A 395 -8.17 -12.30 2.74
CA LEU A 395 -8.75 -13.26 1.78
C LEU A 395 -7.93 -14.55 1.65
N GLY A 396 -6.83 -14.70 2.41
CA GLY A 396 -5.98 -15.89 2.42
C GLY A 396 -5.20 -16.10 1.11
N ARG A 397 -4.77 -15.02 0.45
CA ARG A 397 -4.02 -15.08 -0.82
C ARG A 397 -2.53 -14.82 -0.62
N GLY A 398 -1.82 -15.79 -0.06
CA GLY A 398 -0.41 -15.68 0.30
C GLY A 398 0.55 -15.31 -0.84
N TRP A 399 0.18 -15.60 -2.10
CA TRP A 399 1.02 -15.24 -3.26
C TRP A 399 1.22 -13.72 -3.42
N VAL A 400 0.28 -12.91 -2.92
CA VAL A 400 0.41 -11.44 -2.95
C VAL A 400 1.52 -10.97 -2.01
N ALA A 401 1.71 -11.64 -0.88
CA ALA A 401 2.83 -11.35 0.01
C ALA A 401 4.18 -11.63 -0.69
N ILE A 402 4.30 -12.73 -1.40
CA ILE A 402 5.48 -13.01 -2.22
C ILE A 402 5.64 -11.98 -3.34
N GLY A 403 4.53 -11.56 -3.98
CA GLY A 403 4.53 -10.50 -4.97
C GLY A 403 5.10 -9.18 -4.45
N GLY A 404 4.76 -8.80 -3.23
CA GLY A 404 5.33 -7.63 -2.57
C GLY A 404 6.85 -7.72 -2.35
N VAL A 405 7.37 -8.91 -2.02
CA VAL A 405 8.84 -9.14 -1.95
C VAL A 405 9.48 -8.98 -3.33
N ILE A 406 8.88 -9.59 -4.35
CA ILE A 406 9.38 -9.53 -5.72
C ILE A 406 9.35 -8.09 -6.27
N ALA A 407 8.39 -7.27 -5.86
CA ALA A 407 8.28 -5.87 -6.28
C ALA A 407 9.54 -5.05 -5.92
N VAL A 408 10.25 -5.44 -4.86
CA VAL A 408 11.52 -4.80 -4.44
C VAL A 408 12.60 -4.90 -5.52
N LEU A 409 12.53 -5.87 -6.43
CA LEU A 409 13.45 -5.97 -7.58
C LEU A 409 13.39 -4.75 -8.51
N SER A 410 12.34 -3.93 -8.44
CA SER A 410 12.24 -2.68 -9.20
C SER A 410 13.28 -1.63 -8.78
N TYR A 411 13.92 -1.77 -7.63
CA TYR A 411 15.06 -0.95 -7.24
C TYR A 411 16.33 -1.28 -8.02
N LEU A 412 16.38 -2.40 -8.73
CA LEU A 412 17.43 -2.73 -9.70
C LEU A 412 17.17 -2.02 -11.05
N ASN A 413 16.79 -0.77 -11.02
CA ASN A 413 16.59 0.06 -12.19
C ASN A 413 17.88 0.81 -12.60
N SER A 414 17.89 1.38 -13.81
CA SER A 414 19.07 2.02 -14.39
C SER A 414 19.64 3.15 -13.53
N THR A 415 18.80 3.98 -12.93
CA THR A 415 19.23 5.08 -12.08
C THR A 415 19.96 4.59 -10.84
N VAL A 416 19.31 3.73 -10.06
CA VAL A 416 19.89 3.19 -8.83
C VAL A 416 21.16 2.39 -9.09
N LEU A 417 21.18 1.58 -10.17
CA LEU A 417 22.36 0.82 -10.54
C LEU A 417 23.52 1.72 -10.99
N PHE A 418 23.23 2.83 -11.68
CA PHE A 418 24.24 3.81 -12.08
C PHE A 418 24.82 4.52 -10.86
N GLU A 419 23.97 5.04 -9.98
CA GLU A 419 24.36 5.70 -8.73
C GLU A 419 25.13 4.79 -7.78
N ALA A 420 24.80 3.47 -7.80
CA ALA A 420 25.51 2.45 -7.02
C ALA A 420 26.83 1.98 -7.66
N ALA A 421 27.21 2.53 -8.81
CA ALA A 421 28.36 2.09 -9.63
C ALA A 421 28.29 0.60 -10.05
N LEU A 422 27.09 0.07 -10.20
CA LEU A 422 26.80 -1.31 -10.64
C LEU A 422 26.28 -1.38 -12.08
N TRP A 423 26.10 -0.23 -12.74
CA TRP A 423 25.69 -0.15 -14.13
C TRP A 423 26.84 -0.42 -15.06
N ILE A 424 26.66 -1.35 -16.00
CA ILE A 424 27.66 -1.69 -17.02
C ILE A 424 27.26 -1.02 -18.35
N GLY A 425 28.05 -0.07 -18.85
CA GLY A 425 27.80 0.63 -20.10
C GLY A 425 27.79 2.15 -19.92
N PRO A 426 27.44 2.90 -20.98
CA PRO A 426 27.31 4.35 -20.92
C PRO A 426 26.17 4.76 -19.99
N GLU A 427 26.17 6.03 -19.58
CA GLU A 427 25.09 6.59 -18.76
C GLU A 427 23.71 6.25 -19.34
N PRO A 428 22.74 5.86 -18.50
CA PRO A 428 21.43 5.43 -18.97
C PRO A 428 20.72 6.56 -19.73
N ALA A 429 20.35 6.32 -20.98
CA ALA A 429 19.64 7.29 -21.82
C ALA A 429 18.21 7.64 -21.30
N ALA A 430 17.67 6.84 -20.37
CA ALA A 430 16.40 7.08 -19.74
C ALA A 430 16.45 6.67 -18.26
N PRO A 431 15.97 7.52 -17.34
CA PRO A 431 15.96 7.22 -15.90
C PRO A 431 15.00 6.08 -15.55
N TYR A 432 15.28 5.41 -14.44
CA TYR A 432 14.44 4.39 -13.82
C TYR A 432 14.06 3.21 -14.73
N ARG A 433 14.85 2.93 -15.77
CA ARG A 433 14.59 1.83 -16.69
C ARG A 433 15.04 0.49 -16.07
N MET A 434 14.13 -0.43 -15.91
CA MET A 434 14.47 -1.77 -15.42
C MET A 434 15.12 -2.59 -16.54
N PRO A 435 16.31 -3.18 -16.34
CA PRO A 435 16.93 -4.09 -17.30
C PRO A 435 15.97 -5.25 -17.65
N TRP A 436 15.86 -5.57 -18.95
CA TRP A 436 14.89 -6.57 -19.42
C TRP A 436 15.01 -7.96 -18.77
N PRO A 437 16.22 -8.49 -18.47
CA PRO A 437 16.33 -9.78 -17.79
C PRO A 437 15.70 -9.75 -16.39
N LEU A 438 15.91 -8.67 -15.63
CA LEU A 438 15.32 -8.51 -14.30
C LEU A 438 13.79 -8.35 -14.36
N ALA A 439 13.29 -7.64 -15.37
CA ALA A 439 11.86 -7.53 -15.60
C ALA A 439 11.23 -8.91 -15.92
N LEU A 440 11.90 -9.73 -16.72
CA LEU A 440 11.45 -11.09 -17.01
C LEU A 440 11.46 -11.97 -15.75
N VAL A 441 12.55 -11.92 -14.95
CA VAL A 441 12.64 -12.64 -13.67
C VAL A 441 11.49 -12.23 -12.75
N GLN A 442 11.19 -10.94 -12.65
CA GLN A 442 10.09 -10.44 -11.83
C GLN A 442 8.72 -11.01 -12.28
N VAL A 443 8.43 -10.98 -13.56
CA VAL A 443 7.16 -11.52 -14.11
C VAL A 443 7.06 -13.03 -13.91
N LEU A 444 8.13 -13.78 -14.19
CA LEU A 444 8.17 -15.24 -14.00
C LEU A 444 8.02 -15.63 -12.53
N ALA A 445 8.66 -14.90 -11.61
CA ALA A 445 8.53 -15.13 -10.17
C ALA A 445 7.11 -14.85 -9.66
N LEU A 446 6.47 -13.78 -10.14
CA LEU A 446 5.05 -13.48 -9.85
C LEU A 446 4.12 -14.59 -10.37
N LEU A 447 4.35 -15.06 -11.59
CA LEU A 447 3.57 -16.15 -12.18
C LEU A 447 3.76 -17.45 -11.38
N ALA A 448 5.00 -17.80 -11.02
CA ALA A 448 5.29 -18.97 -10.21
C ALA A 448 4.61 -18.92 -8.83
N ALA A 449 4.66 -17.75 -8.14
CA ALA A 449 3.97 -17.54 -6.86
C ALA A 449 2.46 -17.72 -6.99
N PHE A 450 1.86 -17.19 -8.06
CA PHE A 450 0.43 -17.32 -8.34
C PHE A 450 0.02 -18.78 -8.63
N LEU A 451 0.79 -19.50 -9.43
CA LEU A 451 0.53 -20.91 -9.77
C LEU A 451 0.69 -21.82 -8.55
N ALA A 452 1.73 -21.61 -7.75
CA ALA A 452 1.97 -22.35 -6.50
C ALA A 452 0.79 -22.21 -5.53
N ASN A 453 0.22 -21.01 -5.41
CA ASN A 453 -0.92 -20.77 -4.53
C ASN A 453 -2.21 -21.50 -5.01
N ARG A 454 -2.39 -21.74 -6.32
CA ARG A 454 -3.53 -22.51 -6.84
C ARG A 454 -3.50 -23.98 -6.43
N GLY A 455 -2.33 -24.57 -6.28
CA GLY A 455 -2.14 -25.94 -5.79
C GLY A 455 -2.53 -26.11 -4.31
N TRP A 456 -2.33 -25.10 -3.51
CA TRP A 456 -2.60 -25.09 -2.07
C TRP A 456 -4.09 -25.02 -1.72
N GLY A 457 -4.92 -24.41 -2.56
CA GLY A 457 -6.37 -24.25 -2.32
C GLY A 457 -7.20 -25.52 -2.54
N ARG A 458 -6.65 -26.56 -3.15
CA ARG A 458 -7.39 -27.81 -3.46
C ARG A 458 -7.32 -28.89 -2.38
N GLY A 459 -6.47 -28.75 -1.38
CA GLY A 459 -6.12 -29.83 -0.43
C GLY A 459 -6.76 -29.78 0.95
N SER A 460 -7.44 -28.71 1.36
CA SER A 460 -8.11 -28.70 2.65
C SER A 460 -9.08 -27.53 2.78
N SER A 461 -10.32 -27.82 3.15
CA SER A 461 -11.32 -26.86 3.63
C SER A 461 -10.93 -26.19 4.98
N SER A 462 -9.76 -26.53 5.53
CA SER A 462 -9.20 -26.04 6.81
C SER A 462 -7.93 -25.18 6.65
N LEU A 463 -7.42 -24.95 5.44
CA LEU A 463 -6.22 -24.14 5.18
C LEU A 463 -6.59 -22.89 4.39
N ARG A 464 -7.31 -21.98 5.02
CA ARG A 464 -7.46 -20.60 4.52
C ARG A 464 -6.45 -19.72 5.24
N CYS A 465 -5.31 -19.58 4.65
CA CYS A 465 -4.39 -18.46 4.60
C CYS A 465 -3.66 -18.44 3.28
#